data_cceaa5b632c52046054003500a876dbd
#
_entry.id   cceaa5b632c52046054003500a876dbd
#
_cell.length_a   1.000
_cell.length_b   1.000
_cell.length_c   1.000
_cell.angle_alpha   90.00
_cell.angle_beta   90.00
_cell.angle_gamma   90.00
#
_symmetry.space_group_name_H-M   'P 1'
#
loop_
_entity.id
_entity.type
_entity.pdbx_description
1 polymer ?
#
loop_
_entity_poly.entity_id
_entity_poly.type
_entity_poly.pdbx_seq_one_letter_code
_entity_poly.pdbx_strand_id
1 'polypeptide(L)'
;QIVRDKIEELYRIVAVVSMPQTAFTANGAGVKSSVLFLRKHKEKNSNKISAQKLKLKEQLKTDNKFVQTIEKWQKETNEAIKKLEEAAKQKNPKASKKEIAEAIKDDKAKLQTSLADKINILKDEMTEKYFAAKQQILDDYQIFMAIAEDIGYDATGRNTGNNELIEIGNLLSKFITHINKTEK
;
A
#
# COMPACT_ATOMS: atom_id res chain seq x y z
N GLN A 1 0.21 0.66 -2.25
CA GLN A 1 0.78 1.21 -0.99
C GLN A 1 1.91 0.36 -0.41
N ILE A 2 1.81 -0.98 -0.38
CA ILE A 2 2.85 -1.90 0.12
C ILE A 2 4.19 -1.69 -0.60
N VAL A 3 4.18 -1.55 -1.92
CA VAL A 3 5.40 -1.29 -2.71
C VAL A 3 6.02 0.06 -2.34
N ARG A 4 5.21 1.10 -2.19
CA ARG A 4 5.70 2.43 -1.75
C ARG A 4 6.32 2.38 -0.36
N ASP A 5 5.68 1.67 0.57
CA ASP A 5 6.19 1.48 1.93
C ASP A 5 7.56 0.76 1.94
N LYS A 6 7.75 -0.21 1.04
CA LYS A 6 9.04 -0.91 0.88
C LYS A 6 10.10 -0.04 0.20
N ILE A 7 9.73 0.78 -0.77
CA ILE A 7 10.64 1.75 -1.39
C ILE A 7 11.18 2.71 -0.34
N GLU A 8 10.32 3.31 0.50
CA GLU A 8 10.75 4.21 1.58
C GLU A 8 11.68 3.56 2.60
N GLU A 9 11.53 2.24 2.84
CA GLU A 9 12.39 1.49 3.75
C GLU A 9 13.81 1.31 3.19
N LEU A 10 13.91 1.07 1.90
CA LEU A 10 15.17 0.73 1.23
C LEU A 10 15.85 1.94 0.57
N TYR A 11 15.07 2.98 0.22
CA TYR A 11 15.52 4.10 -0.57
C TYR A 11 14.94 5.42 -0.05
N ARG A 12 15.76 6.47 -0.12
CA ARG A 12 15.29 7.84 -0.08
C ARG A 12 14.80 8.24 -1.48
N ILE A 13 13.65 8.86 -1.57
CA ILE A 13 13.18 9.51 -2.79
C ILE A 13 13.95 10.83 -2.93
N VAL A 14 14.75 10.96 -3.98
CA VAL A 14 15.54 12.17 -4.24
C VAL A 14 14.77 13.15 -5.10
N ALA A 15 14.17 12.64 -6.20
CA ALA A 15 13.41 13.48 -7.11
C ALA A 15 12.28 12.70 -7.79
N VAL A 16 11.28 13.46 -8.23
CA VAL A 16 10.21 13.01 -9.13
C VAL A 16 10.10 14.00 -10.27
N VAL A 17 10.33 13.53 -11.50
CA VAL A 17 10.17 14.34 -12.72
C VAL A 17 9.00 13.79 -13.52
N SER A 18 7.91 14.55 -13.64
CA SER A 18 6.75 14.17 -14.43
C SER A 18 7.02 14.49 -15.89
N MET A 19 6.78 13.51 -16.76
CA MET A 19 6.95 13.63 -18.22
C MET A 19 5.62 14.04 -18.87
N PRO A 20 5.63 14.69 -20.03
CA PRO A 20 4.40 14.95 -20.79
C PRO A 20 3.74 13.64 -21.21
N GLN A 21 2.43 13.66 -21.41
CA GLN A 21 1.69 12.47 -21.85
C GLN A 21 2.17 11.96 -23.21
N THR A 22 2.75 12.86 -24.02
CA THR A 22 3.27 12.58 -25.35
C THR A 22 4.63 11.90 -25.35
N ALA A 23 5.31 11.79 -24.19
CA ALA A 23 6.68 11.30 -24.10
C ALA A 23 6.93 9.93 -24.77
N PHE A 24 5.94 9.05 -24.77
CA PHE A 24 6.05 7.70 -25.33
C PHE A 24 5.04 7.43 -26.44
N THR A 25 4.33 8.45 -26.91
CA THR A 25 3.28 8.30 -27.95
C THR A 25 3.86 7.83 -29.27
N ALA A 26 5.03 8.33 -29.65
CA ALA A 26 5.75 7.88 -30.85
C ALA A 26 6.08 6.36 -30.81
N ASN A 27 6.17 5.77 -29.62
CA ASN A 27 6.37 4.34 -29.39
C ASN A 27 5.07 3.58 -29.12
N GLY A 28 3.91 4.18 -29.37
CA GLY A 28 2.59 3.56 -29.21
C GLY A 28 2.00 3.63 -27.79
N ALA A 29 2.63 4.34 -26.85
CA ALA A 29 2.17 4.44 -25.47
C ALA A 29 1.75 5.88 -25.09
N GLY A 30 0.44 6.14 -25.11
CA GLY A 30 -0.16 7.44 -24.70
C GLY A 30 -0.42 7.56 -23.19
N VAL A 31 0.55 7.18 -22.35
CA VAL A 31 0.41 7.20 -20.90
C VAL A 31 1.27 8.29 -20.25
N LYS A 32 0.72 8.98 -19.26
CA LYS A 32 1.49 9.93 -18.44
C LYS A 32 2.44 9.16 -17.52
N SER A 33 3.73 9.45 -17.61
CA SER A 33 4.79 8.78 -16.87
C SER A 33 5.55 9.74 -15.99
N SER A 34 6.22 9.23 -14.96
CA SER A 34 7.14 10.00 -14.13
C SER A 34 8.41 9.21 -13.88
N VAL A 35 9.54 9.93 -13.87
CA VAL A 35 10.85 9.37 -13.54
C VAL A 35 11.08 9.57 -12.05
N LEU A 36 11.36 8.48 -11.34
CA LEU A 36 11.62 8.47 -9.92
C LEU A 36 13.12 8.25 -9.66
N PHE A 37 13.77 9.21 -9.01
CA PHE A 37 15.17 9.14 -8.62
C PHE A 37 15.29 8.69 -7.16
N LEU A 38 15.99 7.58 -6.96
CA LEU A 38 16.11 6.94 -5.67
C LEU A 38 17.58 6.86 -5.24
N ARG A 39 17.83 7.10 -3.95
CA ARG A 39 19.14 6.85 -3.32
C ARG A 39 18.97 5.72 -2.33
N LYS A 40 19.71 4.64 -2.52
CA LYS A 40 19.69 3.50 -1.57
C LYS A 40 20.16 3.95 -0.19
N HIS A 41 19.41 3.60 0.85
CA HIS A 41 19.83 3.81 2.24
C HIS A 41 21.05 2.95 2.57
N LYS A 42 21.89 3.45 3.48
CA LYS A 42 22.87 2.58 4.15
C LYS A 42 22.10 1.54 4.96
N GLU A 43 22.64 0.34 5.07
CA GLU A 43 21.96 -0.79 5.75
C GLU A 43 21.50 -0.43 7.18
N LYS A 44 22.35 0.29 7.94
CA LYS A 44 21.97 0.78 9.27
C LYS A 44 20.70 1.64 9.28
N ASN A 45 20.53 2.51 8.29
CA ASN A 45 19.35 3.39 8.19
C ASN A 45 18.11 2.58 7.76
N SER A 46 18.25 1.69 6.79
CA SER A 46 17.17 0.79 6.36
C SER A 46 16.66 -0.06 7.52
N ASN A 47 17.57 -0.64 8.30
CA ASN A 47 17.24 -1.45 9.48
C ASN A 47 16.54 -0.61 10.57
N LYS A 48 16.99 0.65 10.80
CA LYS A 48 16.33 1.58 11.73
C LYS A 48 14.90 1.87 11.30
N ILE A 49 14.68 2.22 10.02
CA ILE A 49 13.36 2.52 9.46
C ILE A 49 12.45 1.29 9.55
N SER A 50 12.97 0.11 9.19
CA SER A 50 12.21 -1.15 9.27
C SER A 50 11.79 -1.47 10.70
N ALA A 51 12.68 -1.29 11.67
CA ALA A 51 12.39 -1.52 13.10
C ALA A 51 11.33 -0.52 13.63
N GLN A 52 11.43 0.76 13.26
CA GLN A 52 10.44 1.78 13.65
C GLN A 52 9.06 1.46 13.08
N LYS A 53 8.98 1.07 11.80
CA LYS A 53 7.73 0.68 11.14
C LYS A 53 7.13 -0.58 11.77
N LEU A 54 7.94 -1.57 12.10
CA LEU A 54 7.48 -2.78 12.78
C LEU A 54 6.91 -2.46 14.16
N LYS A 55 7.66 -1.69 14.96
CA LYS A 55 7.21 -1.26 16.29
C LYS A 55 5.87 -0.52 16.22
N LEU A 56 5.71 0.41 15.26
CA LEU A 56 4.46 1.14 15.06
C LEU A 56 3.30 0.18 14.71
N LYS A 57 3.52 -0.78 13.83
CA LYS A 57 2.50 -1.78 13.45
C LYS A 57 2.04 -2.60 14.65
N GLU A 58 2.98 -3.07 15.47
CA GLU A 58 2.66 -3.84 16.68
C GLU A 58 1.92 -2.98 17.72
N GLN A 59 2.36 -1.75 17.91
CA GLN A 59 1.71 -0.79 18.81
C GLN A 59 0.27 -0.51 18.38
N LEU A 60 0.04 -0.22 17.10
CA LEU A 60 -1.31 0.01 16.57
C LEU A 60 -2.21 -1.22 16.72
N LYS A 61 -1.70 -2.43 16.52
CA LYS A 61 -2.48 -3.67 16.74
C LYS A 61 -2.91 -3.80 18.21
N THR A 62 -2.01 -3.47 19.12
CA THR A 62 -2.28 -3.54 20.56
C THR A 62 -3.29 -2.48 21.00
N ASP A 63 -3.05 -1.21 20.64
CA ASP A 63 -3.89 -0.07 21.03
C ASP A 63 -5.32 -0.19 20.48
N ASN A 64 -5.48 -0.75 19.29
CA ASN A 64 -6.80 -0.96 18.68
C ASN A 64 -7.40 -2.35 18.94
N LYS A 65 -6.79 -3.15 19.82
CA LYS A 65 -7.27 -4.50 20.18
C LYS A 65 -7.56 -5.38 18.95
N PHE A 66 -6.73 -5.25 17.91
CA PHE A 66 -6.95 -5.85 16.60
C PHE A 66 -7.14 -7.38 16.68
N VAL A 67 -6.23 -8.06 17.39
CA VAL A 67 -6.28 -9.51 17.53
C VAL A 67 -7.52 -9.94 18.31
N GLN A 68 -7.79 -9.29 19.45
CA GLN A 68 -8.93 -9.60 20.31
C GLN A 68 -10.27 -9.41 19.59
N THR A 69 -10.35 -8.37 18.74
CA THR A 69 -11.56 -8.10 17.94
C THR A 69 -11.81 -9.22 16.92
N ILE A 70 -10.77 -9.66 16.22
CA ILE A 70 -10.87 -10.77 15.27
C ILE A 70 -11.25 -12.08 15.98
N GLU A 71 -10.58 -12.41 17.09
CA GLU A 71 -10.87 -13.62 17.88
C GLU A 71 -12.33 -13.63 18.37
N LYS A 72 -12.83 -12.48 18.85
CA LYS A 72 -14.23 -12.32 19.25
C LYS A 72 -15.19 -12.63 18.09
N TRP A 73 -14.97 -12.00 16.92
CA TRP A 73 -15.83 -12.23 15.75
C TRP A 73 -15.76 -13.68 15.24
N GLN A 74 -14.57 -14.30 15.27
CA GLN A 74 -14.41 -15.71 14.93
C GLN A 74 -15.18 -16.62 15.88
N LYS A 75 -15.12 -16.34 17.19
CA LYS A 75 -15.86 -17.09 18.20
C LYS A 75 -17.36 -16.95 18.00
N GLU A 76 -17.88 -15.73 17.83
CA GLU A 76 -19.30 -15.46 17.56
C GLU A 76 -19.78 -16.18 16.30
N THR A 77 -18.98 -16.17 15.23
CA THR A 77 -19.31 -16.85 13.97
C THR A 77 -19.34 -18.37 14.16
N ASN A 78 -18.38 -18.93 14.89
CA ASN A 78 -18.36 -20.37 15.16
C ASN A 78 -19.54 -20.82 16.04
N GLU A 79 -19.93 -20.00 17.02
CA GLU A 79 -21.12 -20.25 17.84
C GLU A 79 -22.39 -20.18 17.00
N ALA A 80 -22.50 -19.22 16.08
CA ALA A 80 -23.64 -19.14 15.16
C ALA A 80 -23.73 -20.36 14.24
N ILE A 81 -22.61 -20.84 13.72
CA ILE A 81 -22.55 -22.06 12.89
C ILE A 81 -22.98 -23.28 13.71
N LYS A 82 -22.51 -23.42 14.95
CA LYS A 82 -22.97 -24.52 15.84
C LYS A 82 -24.46 -24.50 16.07
N LYS A 83 -25.04 -23.31 16.33
CA LYS A 83 -26.53 -23.19 16.47
C LYS A 83 -27.25 -23.59 15.21
N LEU A 84 -26.74 -23.29 14.01
CA LEU A 84 -27.33 -23.76 12.75
C LEU A 84 -27.27 -25.30 12.63
N GLU A 85 -26.16 -25.91 13.00
CA GLU A 85 -25.99 -27.37 13.01
C GLU A 85 -26.97 -28.05 13.98
N GLU A 86 -27.09 -27.49 15.19
CA GLU A 86 -28.04 -27.99 16.21
C GLU A 86 -29.51 -27.85 15.74
N ALA A 87 -29.84 -26.70 15.17
CA ALA A 87 -31.21 -26.49 14.64
C ALA A 87 -31.52 -27.41 13.46
N ALA A 88 -30.58 -27.66 12.57
CA ALA A 88 -30.74 -28.62 11.48
C ALA A 88 -30.89 -30.06 11.99
N LYS A 89 -30.15 -30.42 13.03
CA LYS A 89 -30.24 -31.73 13.67
C LYS A 89 -31.62 -31.93 14.41
N GLN A 90 -32.12 -30.86 15.04
CA GLN A 90 -33.46 -30.91 15.69
C GLN A 90 -34.58 -31.10 14.67
N LYS A 91 -34.48 -30.47 13.50
CA LYS A 91 -35.47 -30.64 12.41
C LYS A 91 -35.44 -32.03 11.80
N ASN A 92 -34.27 -32.67 11.72
CA ASN A 92 -34.14 -34.03 11.22
C ASN A 92 -33.18 -34.85 12.10
N PRO A 93 -33.67 -35.45 13.22
CA PRO A 93 -32.84 -36.17 14.18
C PRO A 93 -32.09 -37.39 13.62
N LYS A 94 -32.57 -37.95 12.48
CA LYS A 94 -31.96 -39.10 11.82
C LYS A 94 -31.01 -38.72 10.70
N ALA A 95 -30.81 -37.42 10.43
CA ALA A 95 -29.92 -36.96 9.38
C ALA A 95 -28.45 -37.29 9.68
N SER A 96 -27.74 -37.73 8.70
CA SER A 96 -26.31 -37.93 8.76
C SER A 96 -25.57 -36.56 8.88
N LYS A 97 -24.33 -36.60 9.34
CA LYS A 97 -23.50 -35.38 9.39
C LYS A 97 -23.35 -34.68 8.03
N LYS A 98 -23.38 -35.46 6.93
CA LYS A 98 -23.24 -34.94 5.56
C LYS A 98 -24.53 -34.21 5.14
N GLU A 99 -25.67 -34.74 5.46
CA GLU A 99 -26.99 -34.12 5.17
C GLU A 99 -27.17 -32.83 5.97
N ILE A 100 -26.76 -32.80 7.24
CA ILE A 100 -26.76 -31.60 8.06
C ILE A 100 -25.86 -30.55 7.46
N ALA A 101 -24.62 -30.92 7.07
CA ALA A 101 -23.66 -30.00 6.47
C ALA A 101 -24.15 -29.39 5.15
N GLU A 102 -24.85 -30.18 4.30
CA GLU A 102 -25.42 -29.69 3.06
C GLU A 102 -26.63 -28.76 3.34
N ALA A 103 -27.46 -29.09 4.31
CA ALA A 103 -28.62 -28.27 4.70
C ALA A 103 -28.28 -26.88 5.21
N ILE A 104 -27.06 -26.68 5.80
CA ILE A 104 -26.64 -25.39 6.35
C ILE A 104 -25.56 -24.70 5.49
N LYS A 105 -25.17 -25.27 4.37
CA LYS A 105 -24.04 -24.84 3.54
C LYS A 105 -24.10 -23.38 3.14
N ASP A 106 -25.26 -22.94 2.64
CA ASP A 106 -25.45 -21.56 2.19
C ASP A 106 -25.41 -20.55 3.34
N ASP A 107 -26.05 -20.89 4.47
CA ASP A 107 -26.08 -20.02 5.64
C ASP A 107 -24.70 -19.96 6.31
N LYS A 108 -23.97 -21.08 6.35
CA LYS A 108 -22.58 -21.13 6.80
C LYS A 108 -21.69 -20.27 5.89
N ALA A 109 -21.84 -20.36 4.57
CA ALA A 109 -21.10 -19.56 3.62
C ALA A 109 -21.36 -18.06 3.82
N LYS A 110 -22.62 -17.65 4.02
CA LYS A 110 -22.98 -16.25 4.32
C LYS A 110 -22.30 -15.74 5.60
N LEU A 111 -22.30 -16.54 6.67
CA LEU A 111 -21.63 -16.17 7.93
C LEU A 111 -20.12 -16.02 7.75
N GLN A 112 -19.49 -16.93 7.01
CA GLN A 112 -18.05 -16.88 6.73
C GLN A 112 -17.68 -15.69 5.85
N THR A 113 -18.49 -15.37 4.83
CA THR A 113 -18.29 -14.19 3.99
C THR A 113 -18.43 -12.91 4.82
N SER A 114 -19.47 -12.80 5.64
CA SER A 114 -19.67 -11.66 6.53
C SER A 114 -18.51 -11.46 7.51
N LEU A 115 -17.94 -12.55 8.04
CA LEU A 115 -16.74 -12.50 8.88
C LEU A 115 -15.53 -12.00 8.09
N ALA A 116 -15.32 -12.52 6.88
CA ALA A 116 -14.22 -12.10 6.02
C ALA A 116 -14.31 -10.61 5.67
N ASP A 117 -15.49 -10.11 5.35
CA ASP A 117 -15.75 -8.71 5.05
C ASP A 117 -15.45 -7.81 6.26
N LYS A 118 -15.92 -8.16 7.45
CA LYS A 118 -15.59 -7.43 8.69
C LYS A 118 -14.10 -7.38 8.97
N ILE A 119 -13.39 -8.49 8.76
CA ILE A 119 -11.93 -8.57 8.94
C ILE A 119 -11.21 -7.69 7.90
N ASN A 120 -11.67 -7.67 6.65
CA ASN A 120 -11.09 -6.83 5.61
C ASN A 120 -11.28 -5.34 5.90
N ILE A 121 -12.47 -4.92 6.30
CA ILE A 121 -12.73 -3.53 6.73
C ILE A 121 -11.79 -3.14 7.87
N LEU A 122 -11.66 -3.97 8.90
CA LEU A 122 -10.77 -3.69 10.02
C LEU A 122 -9.29 -3.60 9.58
N LYS A 123 -8.85 -4.44 8.63
CA LYS A 123 -7.50 -4.36 8.06
C LYS A 123 -7.28 -3.06 7.28
N ASP A 124 -8.27 -2.60 6.54
CA ASP A 124 -8.20 -1.35 5.79
C ASP A 124 -8.12 -0.15 6.74
N GLU A 125 -8.95 -0.09 7.78
CA GLU A 125 -8.89 0.92 8.84
C GLU A 125 -7.51 0.94 9.54
N MET A 126 -6.97 -0.23 9.87
CA MET A 126 -5.63 -0.35 10.48
C MET A 126 -4.53 0.12 9.53
N THR A 127 -4.71 -0.12 8.24
CA THR A 127 -3.78 0.34 7.20
C THR A 127 -3.80 1.86 7.09
N GLU A 128 -4.97 2.49 7.12
CA GLU A 128 -5.11 3.95 7.12
C GLU A 128 -4.46 4.57 8.37
N LYS A 129 -4.75 4.04 9.56
CA LYS A 129 -4.12 4.46 10.81
C LYS A 129 -2.60 4.33 10.76
N TYR A 130 -2.09 3.24 10.21
CA TYR A 130 -0.66 3.04 10.03
C TYR A 130 -0.04 4.12 9.13
N PHE A 131 -0.64 4.42 7.98
CA PHE A 131 -0.10 5.43 7.07
C PHE A 131 -0.17 6.84 7.65
N ALA A 132 -1.20 7.16 8.42
CA ALA A 132 -1.30 8.43 9.12
C ALA A 132 -0.22 8.57 10.22
N ALA A 133 -0.05 7.53 11.06
CA ALA A 133 0.93 7.54 12.13
C ALA A 133 2.38 7.45 11.63
N LYS A 134 2.62 6.74 10.51
CA LYS A 134 3.94 6.60 9.90
C LYS A 134 4.56 7.96 9.53
N GLN A 135 3.77 8.93 9.09
CA GLN A 135 4.26 10.26 8.74
C GLN A 135 4.91 10.98 9.92
N GLN A 136 4.53 10.63 11.16
CA GLN A 136 5.06 11.26 12.37
C GLN A 136 6.38 10.65 12.85
N ILE A 137 6.72 9.44 12.39
CA ILE A 137 7.93 8.70 12.83
C ILE A 137 9.04 8.67 11.80
N LEU A 138 8.76 9.02 10.56
CA LEU A 138 9.76 9.15 9.52
C LEU A 138 10.33 10.56 9.52
N ASP A 139 11.64 10.65 9.33
CA ASP A 139 12.31 11.93 9.19
C ASP A 139 11.76 12.64 7.94
N ASP A 140 11.36 13.89 8.10
CA ASP A 140 10.97 14.75 6.97
C ASP A 140 12.21 15.17 6.18
N TYR A 141 12.10 15.13 4.85
CA TYR A 141 13.20 15.52 3.97
C TYR A 141 12.68 16.12 2.66
N GLN A 142 13.48 16.96 2.07
CA GLN A 142 13.14 17.62 0.81
C GLN A 142 13.21 16.64 -0.36
N ILE A 143 12.24 16.74 -1.27
CA ILE A 143 12.16 16.00 -2.52
C ILE A 143 12.13 17.03 -3.66
N PHE A 144 13.01 16.87 -4.65
CA PHE A 144 12.95 17.69 -5.86
C PHE A 144 11.76 17.23 -6.72
N MET A 145 10.90 18.16 -7.11
CA MET A 145 9.76 17.86 -7.98
C MET A 145 9.79 18.80 -9.18
N ALA A 146 9.66 18.23 -10.39
CA ALA A 146 9.55 18.98 -11.62
C ALA A 146 8.52 18.36 -12.57
N ILE A 147 7.96 19.18 -13.43
CA ILE A 147 7.07 18.78 -14.53
C ILE A 147 7.73 19.25 -15.81
N ALA A 148 8.01 18.34 -16.73
CA ALA A 148 8.44 18.66 -18.07
C ALA A 148 7.21 18.65 -19.01
N GLU A 149 6.98 19.75 -19.69
CA GLU A 149 5.92 19.87 -20.70
C GLU A 149 6.46 19.61 -22.11
N ASP A 150 7.72 19.99 -22.37
CA ASP A 150 8.42 19.72 -23.62
C ASP A 150 9.76 19.00 -23.35
N ILE A 151 9.98 17.90 -24.03
CA ILE A 151 11.15 17.02 -23.87
C ILE A 151 11.99 16.93 -25.13
N GLY A 152 11.81 17.88 -26.07
CA GLY A 152 12.57 17.99 -27.30
C GLY A 152 11.89 17.37 -28.52
N TYR A 153 10.72 16.72 -28.35
CA TYR A 153 9.95 16.16 -29.45
C TYR A 153 8.45 16.06 -29.12
N ASP A 154 7.64 16.10 -30.15
CA ASP A 154 6.20 15.98 -30.07
C ASP A 154 5.71 14.51 -30.10
N ALA A 155 4.36 14.34 -30.04
CA ALA A 155 3.73 13.02 -30.09
C ALA A 155 4.07 12.19 -31.35
N THR A 156 4.55 12.81 -32.42
CA THR A 156 4.93 12.17 -33.69
C THR A 156 6.43 11.91 -33.78
N GLY A 157 7.21 12.32 -32.75
CA GLY A 157 8.66 12.21 -32.73
C GLY A 157 9.39 13.33 -33.46
N ARG A 158 8.70 14.40 -33.87
CA ARG A 158 9.32 15.58 -34.50
C ARG A 158 9.93 16.46 -33.46
N ASN A 159 11.13 17.00 -33.77
CA ASN A 159 11.83 17.95 -32.88
C ASN A 159 10.99 19.22 -32.68
N THR A 160 10.80 19.61 -31.42
CA THR A 160 10.09 20.83 -31.01
C THR A 160 11.00 22.06 -30.88
N GLY A 161 12.31 21.86 -30.86
CA GLY A 161 13.31 22.93 -30.64
C GLY A 161 13.48 23.35 -29.17
N ASN A 162 12.67 22.84 -28.24
CA ASN A 162 12.75 23.10 -26.82
C ASN A 162 12.88 21.78 -26.04
N ASN A 163 13.78 21.74 -25.03
CA ASN A 163 13.94 20.56 -24.18
C ASN A 163 14.18 20.97 -22.72
N GLU A 164 13.10 21.00 -21.95
CA GLU A 164 13.12 21.40 -20.55
C GLU A 164 13.89 20.42 -19.64
N LEU A 165 14.13 19.18 -20.09
CA LEU A 165 14.89 18.20 -19.31
C LEU A 165 16.35 18.65 -19.08
N ILE A 166 16.88 19.51 -19.94
CA ILE A 166 18.26 20.08 -19.78
C ILE A 166 18.29 20.97 -18.55
N GLU A 167 17.31 21.88 -18.42
CA GLU A 167 17.23 22.78 -17.26
C GLU A 167 16.88 22.02 -15.99
N ILE A 168 15.88 21.13 -16.05
CA ILE A 168 15.49 20.24 -14.94
C ILE A 168 16.70 19.44 -14.44
N GLY A 169 17.50 18.88 -15.36
CA GLY A 169 18.73 18.14 -15.02
C GLY A 169 19.77 18.98 -14.29
N ASN A 170 19.95 20.24 -14.71
CA ASN A 170 20.86 21.20 -14.06
C ASN A 170 20.37 21.56 -12.64
N LEU A 171 19.08 21.80 -12.48
CA LEU A 171 18.47 22.09 -11.17
C LEU A 171 18.54 20.88 -10.24
N LEU A 172 18.24 19.69 -10.75
CA LEU A 172 18.38 18.45 -9.99
C LEU A 172 19.81 18.19 -9.53
N SER A 173 20.80 18.45 -10.37
CA SER A 173 22.22 18.31 -10.01
C SER A 173 22.61 19.26 -8.87
N LYS A 174 22.14 20.51 -8.90
CA LYS A 174 22.33 21.47 -7.80
C LYS A 174 21.64 21.00 -6.52
N PHE A 175 20.43 20.50 -6.62
CA PHE A 175 19.68 19.95 -5.48
C PHE A 175 20.41 18.75 -4.86
N ILE A 176 20.87 17.79 -5.66
CA ILE A 176 21.66 16.63 -5.18
C ILE A 176 22.93 17.11 -4.47
N THR A 177 23.62 18.12 -5.00
CA THR A 177 24.79 18.68 -4.36
C THR A 177 24.46 19.32 -3.01
N HIS A 178 23.33 20.03 -2.92
CA HIS A 178 22.84 20.64 -1.68
C HIS A 178 22.54 19.57 -0.61
N ILE A 179 21.74 18.57 -0.91
CA ILE A 179 21.38 17.51 0.05
C ILE A 179 22.60 16.68 0.49
N ASN A 180 23.60 16.52 -0.37
CA ASN A 180 24.86 15.84 0.00
C ASN A 180 25.70 16.62 1.02
N LYS A 181 25.53 17.93 1.09
CA LYS A 181 26.24 18.80 2.05
C LYS A 181 25.48 18.92 3.36
N THR A 182 24.16 18.96 3.32
CA THR A 182 23.30 19.24 4.47
C THR A 182 22.88 17.98 5.23
N GLU A 183 22.82 16.84 4.55
CA GLU A 183 22.35 15.56 5.12
C GLU A 183 23.49 14.53 5.15
N LYS A 184 24.38 14.65 6.12
CA LYS A 184 25.48 13.71 6.38
C LYS A 184 25.07 12.55 7.30
#